data_600bbc230844356bdd5ea0592c58481d
#
_entry.id   600bbc230844356bdd5ea0592c58481d
#
_cell.length_a   1.000
_cell.length_b   1.000
_cell.length_c   1.000
_cell.angle_alpha   90.00
_cell.angle_beta   90.00
_cell.angle_gamma   90.00
#
_symmetry.space_group_name_H-M   'P 1'
#
loop_
_entity.id
_entity.type
_entity.pdbx_description
1 polymer ?
#
loop_
_entity_poly.entity_id
_entity_poly.type
_entity_poly.pdbx_seq_one_letter_code
_entity_poly.pdbx_strand_id
1 'polypeptide(L)'
;HPGAVHLNLGERYLVTELDLAEGTALVEPFRGDWFTVPRADATVRLDEADAEAWVGNWTAQLGEAEVTTQVTGYQRRRTDDLSVIDQRPLDLPARRYRSAALWLTRPPDEEPPSPGGLHAVEHLLAAALPLAVPCDAGDLAGVSTALHPDTNLPTIVLHETRPGGAGIVRTAFPELSRIATAARAIVADCPCEDGCPSCIQSFSCPSLN
;
A
#
# COMPACT_ATOMS: atom_id res chain seq x y z
N HIS A 1 10.69 -15.08 3.90
CA HIS A 1 10.40 -16.38 3.32
C HIS A 1 11.67 -17.00 2.73
N PRO A 2 11.76 -18.36 2.64
CA PRO A 2 12.86 -19.00 1.93
C PRO A 2 12.98 -18.47 0.50
N GLY A 3 14.20 -18.24 0.03
CA GLY A 3 14.48 -17.63 -1.26
C GLY A 3 14.37 -16.10 -1.31
N ALA A 4 14.02 -15.42 -0.23
CA ALA A 4 14.08 -13.96 -0.15
C ALA A 4 15.52 -13.46 -0.08
N VAL A 5 15.81 -12.36 -0.76
CA VAL A 5 17.06 -11.61 -0.56
C VAL A 5 16.78 -10.49 0.44
N HIS A 6 17.37 -10.61 1.62
CA HIS A 6 17.23 -9.66 2.71
C HIS A 6 18.43 -8.71 2.74
N LEU A 7 18.18 -7.41 2.86
CA LEU A 7 19.22 -6.39 3.04
C LEU A 7 19.34 -6.07 4.52
N ASN A 8 20.54 -6.21 5.06
CA ASN A 8 20.84 -5.84 6.44
C ASN A 8 22.19 -5.10 6.50
N LEU A 9 22.19 -3.88 7.01
CA LEU A 9 23.38 -3.03 7.15
C LEU A 9 24.21 -2.89 5.86
N GLY A 10 23.54 -2.86 4.69
CA GLY A 10 24.19 -2.75 3.38
C GLY A 10 24.65 -4.08 2.78
N GLU A 11 24.61 -5.18 3.53
CA GLU A 11 24.95 -6.51 3.05
C GLU A 11 23.69 -7.29 2.67
N ARG A 12 23.78 -8.11 1.61
CA ARG A 12 22.67 -8.93 1.13
C ARG A 12 22.80 -10.37 1.61
N TYR A 13 21.68 -10.95 2.01
CA TYR A 13 21.59 -12.31 2.52
C TYR A 13 20.44 -13.05 1.83
N LEU A 14 20.66 -14.29 1.42
CA LEU A 14 19.63 -15.19 0.95
C LEU A 14 19.03 -15.93 2.15
N VAL A 15 17.71 -15.86 2.31
CA VAL A 15 17.00 -16.65 3.33
C VAL A 15 16.91 -18.10 2.83
N THR A 16 17.52 -19.02 3.55
CA THR A 16 17.50 -20.46 3.25
C THR A 16 16.38 -21.20 3.96
N GLU A 17 16.11 -20.82 5.21
CA GLU A 17 15.04 -21.41 6.02
C GLU A 17 14.29 -20.34 6.80
N LEU A 18 13.01 -20.59 7.07
CA LEU A 18 12.16 -19.77 7.92
C LEU A 18 11.35 -20.67 8.85
N ASP A 19 11.55 -20.49 10.14
CA ASP A 19 10.73 -21.08 11.19
C ASP A 19 9.81 -20.02 11.78
N LEU A 20 8.52 -20.11 11.44
CA LEU A 20 7.51 -19.16 11.93
C LEU A 20 7.14 -19.39 13.40
N ALA A 21 7.28 -20.64 13.90
CA ALA A 21 6.95 -20.96 15.29
C ALA A 21 7.99 -20.40 16.25
N GLU A 22 9.28 -20.53 15.90
CA GLU A 22 10.40 -20.00 16.68
C GLU A 22 10.73 -18.54 16.33
N GLY A 23 10.11 -17.97 15.27
CA GLY A 23 10.38 -16.61 14.80
C GLY A 23 11.80 -16.41 14.28
N THR A 24 12.43 -17.47 13.72
CA THR A 24 13.81 -17.45 13.26
C THR A 24 13.92 -17.66 11.75
N ALA A 25 14.97 -17.09 11.15
CA ALA A 25 15.33 -17.32 9.76
C ALA A 25 16.82 -17.61 9.65
N LEU A 26 17.17 -18.66 8.89
CA LEU A 26 18.54 -18.92 8.51
C LEU A 26 18.86 -18.18 7.22
N VAL A 27 20.02 -17.55 7.18
CA VAL A 27 20.45 -16.74 6.04
C VAL A 27 21.91 -17.03 5.70
N GLU A 28 22.26 -16.89 4.43
CA GLU A 28 23.64 -16.95 3.96
C GLU A 28 24.01 -15.70 3.16
N PRO A 29 25.27 -15.26 3.13
CA PRO A 29 25.71 -14.13 2.33
C PRO A 29 25.35 -14.32 0.86
N PHE A 30 24.77 -13.29 0.24
CA PHE A 30 24.30 -13.33 -1.15
C PHE A 30 25.01 -12.31 -2.03
N ARG A 31 25.59 -12.78 -3.13
CA ARG A 31 26.33 -11.94 -4.10
C ARG A 31 25.75 -11.99 -5.52
N GLY A 32 24.53 -12.54 -5.67
CA GLY A 32 23.85 -12.58 -6.96
C GLY A 32 23.45 -11.19 -7.48
N ASP A 33 23.09 -11.11 -8.74
CA ASP A 33 22.71 -9.91 -9.47
C ASP A 33 21.19 -9.68 -9.51
N TRP A 34 20.48 -10.20 -8.52
CA TRP A 34 19.02 -10.08 -8.38
C TRP A 34 18.59 -9.77 -6.94
N PHE A 35 17.37 -9.33 -6.80
CA PHE A 35 16.69 -9.11 -5.52
C PHE A 35 15.25 -9.65 -5.59
N THR A 36 14.57 -9.66 -4.46
CA THR A 36 13.19 -10.15 -4.35
C THR A 36 12.23 -9.05 -3.99
N VAL A 37 11.05 -9.06 -4.64
CA VAL A 37 9.92 -8.19 -4.34
C VAL A 37 8.75 -9.09 -3.93
N PRO A 38 8.23 -9.00 -2.69
CA PRO A 38 7.08 -9.78 -2.27
C PRO A 38 5.82 -9.36 -3.02
N ARG A 39 4.94 -10.33 -3.26
CA ARG A 39 3.56 -10.10 -3.69
C ARG A 39 2.64 -10.48 -2.54
N ALA A 40 1.79 -9.56 -2.17
CA ALA A 40 0.85 -9.76 -1.08
C ALA A 40 -0.55 -9.34 -1.52
N ASP A 41 -1.54 -10.10 -1.06
CA ASP A 41 -2.92 -9.70 -1.13
C ASP A 41 -3.32 -9.06 0.20
N ALA A 42 -4.13 -8.01 0.14
CA ALA A 42 -4.66 -7.34 1.31
C ALA A 42 -6.17 -7.19 1.19
N THR A 43 -6.87 -7.45 2.29
CA THR A 43 -8.28 -7.14 2.44
C THR A 43 -8.48 -6.32 3.70
N VAL A 44 -9.38 -5.35 3.62
CA VAL A 44 -9.68 -4.45 4.72
C VAL A 44 -11.17 -4.55 5.03
N ARG A 45 -11.53 -4.72 6.28
CA ARG A 45 -12.89 -4.60 6.79
C ARG A 45 -12.98 -3.32 7.60
N LEU A 46 -13.90 -2.47 7.22
CA LEU A 46 -14.10 -1.16 7.85
C LEU A 46 -15.08 -1.31 9.03
N ASP A 47 -14.74 -0.69 10.13
CA ASP A 47 -15.68 -0.53 11.25
C ASP A 47 -16.56 0.71 11.05
N GLU A 48 -17.37 1.05 12.02
CA GLU A 48 -18.11 2.30 12.05
C GLU A 48 -17.16 3.50 12.09
N ALA A 49 -17.49 4.54 11.34
CA ALA A 49 -16.66 5.73 11.27
C ALA A 49 -16.75 6.57 12.56
N ASP A 50 -15.61 6.97 13.09
CA ASP A 50 -15.49 7.90 14.22
C ASP A 50 -15.75 9.36 13.79
N ALA A 51 -15.39 9.68 12.53
CA ALA A 51 -15.51 11.01 11.96
C ALA A 51 -15.75 10.97 10.45
N GLU A 52 -16.39 12.02 9.93
CA GLU A 52 -16.69 12.19 8.50
C GLU A 52 -16.39 13.62 8.05
N ALA A 53 -15.93 13.77 6.81
CA ALA A 53 -15.65 15.04 6.15
C ALA A 53 -15.87 14.93 4.64
N TRP A 54 -15.97 16.05 3.94
CA TRP A 54 -16.05 16.10 2.48
C TRP A 54 -14.72 16.58 1.88
N VAL A 55 -14.28 15.89 0.84
CA VAL A 55 -13.12 16.26 0.02
C VAL A 55 -13.55 16.28 -1.45
N GLY A 56 -13.87 17.46 -1.95
CA GLY A 56 -14.54 17.58 -3.26
C GLY A 56 -15.91 16.90 -3.24
N ASN A 57 -16.13 15.95 -4.13
CA ASN A 57 -17.34 15.11 -4.20
C ASN A 57 -17.16 13.72 -3.57
N TRP A 58 -16.11 13.52 -2.76
CA TRP A 58 -15.85 12.30 -2.01
C TRP A 58 -16.24 12.50 -0.55
N THR A 59 -16.83 11.48 0.04
CA THR A 59 -16.96 11.40 1.50
C THR A 59 -15.73 10.74 2.07
N ALA A 60 -15.04 11.44 2.95
CA ALA A 60 -13.90 10.92 3.70
C ALA A 60 -14.34 10.52 5.10
N GLN A 61 -13.95 9.34 5.53
CA GLN A 61 -14.30 8.79 6.83
C GLN A 61 -13.04 8.30 7.54
N LEU A 62 -13.03 8.40 8.87
CA LEU A 62 -11.93 7.98 9.74
C LEU A 62 -12.47 7.00 10.77
N GLY A 63 -11.75 5.93 11.04
CA GLY A 63 -12.12 4.95 12.06
C GLY A 63 -11.07 3.87 12.22
N GLU A 64 -11.50 2.73 12.73
CA GLU A 64 -10.69 1.52 12.82
C GLU A 64 -11.03 0.56 11.68
N ALA A 65 -10.06 -0.27 11.32
CA ALA A 65 -10.26 -1.33 10.34
C ALA A 65 -9.53 -2.61 10.74
N GLU A 66 -10.09 -3.76 10.36
CA GLU A 66 -9.40 -5.03 10.40
C GLU A 66 -8.71 -5.28 9.07
N VAL A 67 -7.40 -5.37 9.09
CA VAL A 67 -6.56 -5.61 7.92
C VAL A 67 -6.09 -7.05 7.94
N THR A 68 -6.31 -7.76 6.84
CA THR A 68 -5.77 -9.09 6.59
C THR A 68 -4.82 -9.01 5.42
N THR A 69 -3.57 -9.39 5.62
CA THR A 69 -2.53 -9.44 4.57
C THR A 69 -1.97 -10.85 4.46
N GLN A 70 -1.72 -11.29 3.24
CA GLN A 70 -1.07 -12.58 2.97
C GLN A 70 -0.03 -12.41 1.87
N VAL A 71 1.20 -12.81 2.14
CA VAL A 71 2.23 -12.89 1.10
C VAL A 71 2.02 -14.18 0.32
N THR A 72 1.52 -14.05 -0.91
CA THR A 72 1.12 -15.16 -1.80
C THR A 72 2.22 -15.56 -2.77
N GLY A 73 3.30 -14.76 -2.86
CA GLY A 73 4.42 -15.06 -3.73
C GLY A 73 5.48 -13.96 -3.70
N TYR A 74 6.45 -14.10 -4.56
CA TYR A 74 7.46 -13.06 -4.80
C TYR A 74 7.97 -13.09 -6.23
N GLN A 75 8.49 -11.97 -6.69
CA GLN A 75 9.22 -11.83 -7.93
C GLN A 75 10.72 -11.77 -7.63
N ARG A 76 11.52 -12.42 -8.47
CA ARG A 76 12.95 -12.11 -8.55
C ARG A 76 13.17 -11.11 -9.68
N ARG A 77 13.91 -10.06 -9.40
CA ARG A 77 14.22 -9.00 -10.36
C ARG A 77 15.72 -8.78 -10.46
N ARG A 78 16.19 -8.45 -11.64
CA ARG A 78 17.58 -8.05 -11.85
C ARG A 78 17.89 -6.74 -11.14
N THR A 79 19.14 -6.57 -10.73
CA THR A 79 19.59 -5.34 -10.07
C THR A 79 19.96 -4.23 -11.03
N ASP A 80 20.27 -4.55 -12.29
CA ASP A 80 20.72 -3.61 -13.32
C ASP A 80 19.58 -2.88 -14.03
N ASP A 81 18.55 -3.60 -14.46
CA ASP A 81 17.43 -3.07 -15.26
C ASP A 81 16.07 -3.27 -14.62
N LEU A 82 16.00 -3.85 -13.40
CA LEU A 82 14.80 -4.17 -12.63
C LEU A 82 13.84 -5.14 -13.35
N SER A 83 14.26 -5.77 -14.42
CA SER A 83 13.45 -6.74 -15.17
C SER A 83 13.10 -7.96 -14.31
N VAL A 84 11.91 -8.51 -14.55
CA VAL A 84 11.43 -9.70 -13.85
C VAL A 84 12.11 -10.94 -14.41
N ILE A 85 12.82 -11.68 -13.56
CA ILE A 85 13.44 -12.97 -13.91
C ILE A 85 12.38 -14.07 -13.87
N ASP A 86 11.68 -14.18 -12.73
CA ASP A 86 10.59 -15.13 -12.52
C ASP A 86 9.66 -14.69 -11.38
N GLN A 87 8.57 -15.44 -11.23
CA GLN A 87 7.62 -15.30 -10.12
C GLN A 87 7.47 -16.66 -9.43
N ARG A 88 7.43 -16.65 -8.12
CA ARG A 88 7.32 -17.88 -7.31
C ARG A 88 6.18 -17.74 -6.31
N PRO A 89 5.27 -18.73 -6.26
CA PRO A 89 4.22 -18.75 -5.25
C PRO A 89 4.79 -19.05 -3.87
N LEU A 90 4.08 -18.58 -2.84
CA LEU A 90 4.34 -18.87 -1.44
C LEU A 90 3.03 -19.26 -0.77
N ASP A 91 3.13 -20.15 0.19
CA ASP A 91 2.04 -20.54 1.08
C ASP A 91 2.40 -20.10 2.51
N LEU A 92 2.31 -18.79 2.74
CA LEU A 92 2.53 -18.21 4.07
C LEU A 92 1.18 -17.93 4.74
N PRO A 93 1.12 -18.04 6.07
CA PRO A 93 -0.11 -17.73 6.80
C PRO A 93 -0.50 -16.26 6.63
N ALA A 94 -1.80 -16.02 6.53
CA ALA A 94 -2.33 -14.66 6.56
C ALA A 94 -2.07 -14.01 7.93
N ARG A 95 -1.69 -12.74 7.92
CA ARG A 95 -1.57 -11.91 9.11
C ARG A 95 -2.79 -11.03 9.23
N ARG A 96 -3.42 -11.02 10.41
CA ARG A 96 -4.56 -10.18 10.70
C ARG A 96 -4.24 -9.24 11.85
N TYR A 97 -4.62 -7.97 11.71
CA TYR A 97 -4.45 -6.95 12.74
C TYR A 97 -5.48 -5.84 12.60
N ARG A 98 -5.70 -5.09 13.67
CA ARG A 98 -6.51 -3.89 13.67
C ARG A 98 -5.61 -2.66 13.61
N SER A 99 -6.04 -1.65 12.88
CA SER A 99 -5.31 -0.40 12.74
C SER A 99 -6.24 0.74 12.41
N ALA A 100 -5.80 1.97 12.70
CA ALA A 100 -6.49 3.15 12.24
C ALA A 100 -6.49 3.21 10.71
N ALA A 101 -7.62 3.58 10.15
CA ALA A 101 -7.84 3.72 8.72
C ALA A 101 -8.64 4.99 8.40
N LEU A 102 -8.34 5.51 7.25
CA LEU A 102 -9.10 6.58 6.62
C LEU A 102 -9.56 6.06 5.25
N TRP A 103 -10.82 6.24 4.91
CA TRP A 103 -11.33 5.81 3.62
C TRP A 103 -12.15 6.90 2.94
N LEU A 104 -12.08 6.89 1.62
CA LEU A 104 -12.84 7.79 0.78
C LEU A 104 -13.82 6.97 -0.05
N THR A 105 -15.07 7.37 -0.04
CA THR A 105 -16.14 6.78 -0.85
C THR A 105 -16.68 7.82 -1.81
N ARG A 106 -17.06 7.37 -3.00
CA ARG A 106 -17.74 8.22 -3.98
C ARG A 106 -19.19 7.76 -4.16
N PRO A 107 -20.17 8.66 -4.06
CA PRO A 107 -21.55 8.33 -4.38
C PRO A 107 -21.71 7.76 -5.79
N PRO A 108 -22.70 6.90 -6.05
CA PRO A 108 -22.89 6.22 -7.34
C PRO A 108 -23.56 7.11 -8.40
N ASP A 109 -23.26 8.39 -8.39
CA ASP A 109 -23.78 9.35 -9.32
C ASP A 109 -22.83 9.54 -10.51
N GLU A 110 -23.37 9.42 -11.73
CA GLU A 110 -22.70 9.63 -13.00
C GLU A 110 -21.80 8.45 -13.45
N GLU A 111 -20.57 8.69 -13.82
CA GLU A 111 -19.67 7.65 -14.32
C GLU A 111 -18.82 7.09 -13.20
N PRO A 112 -18.85 5.76 -12.93
CA PRO A 112 -18.01 5.19 -11.88
C PRO A 112 -16.53 5.34 -12.25
N PRO A 113 -15.66 5.66 -11.28
CA PRO A 113 -14.25 5.76 -11.54
C PRO A 113 -13.69 4.41 -12.00
N SER A 114 -12.80 4.43 -12.99
CA SER A 114 -12.13 3.19 -13.43
C SER A 114 -11.31 2.58 -12.28
N PRO A 115 -11.18 1.25 -12.22
CA PRO A 115 -10.33 0.61 -11.21
C PRO A 115 -8.89 1.13 -11.20
N GLY A 116 -8.32 1.38 -12.38
CA GLY A 116 -6.99 1.97 -12.51
C GLY A 116 -6.92 3.42 -12.00
N GLY A 117 -7.98 4.20 -12.22
CA GLY A 117 -8.08 5.56 -11.69
C GLY A 117 -8.19 5.59 -10.17
N LEU A 118 -8.96 4.67 -9.56
CA LEU A 118 -9.02 4.53 -8.10
C LEU A 118 -7.66 4.19 -7.52
N HIS A 119 -6.96 3.25 -8.14
CA HIS A 119 -5.64 2.81 -7.70
C HIS A 119 -4.58 3.92 -7.85
N ALA A 120 -4.63 4.70 -8.93
CA ALA A 120 -3.76 5.86 -9.10
C ALA A 120 -4.00 6.92 -8.02
N VAL A 121 -5.26 7.20 -7.67
CA VAL A 121 -5.60 8.15 -6.60
C VAL A 121 -5.15 7.63 -5.23
N GLU A 122 -5.27 6.33 -4.96
CA GLU A 122 -4.73 5.68 -3.75
C GLU A 122 -3.23 5.97 -3.60
N HIS A 123 -2.44 5.73 -4.66
CA HIS A 123 -1.00 6.01 -4.65
C HIS A 123 -0.68 7.49 -4.47
N LEU A 124 -1.43 8.37 -5.14
CA LEU A 124 -1.25 9.81 -5.02
C LEU A 124 -1.51 10.32 -3.60
N LEU A 125 -2.57 9.83 -2.96
CA LEU A 125 -2.88 10.20 -1.59
C LEU A 125 -1.81 9.69 -0.62
N ALA A 126 -1.37 8.43 -0.78
CA ALA A 126 -0.30 7.86 0.03
C ALA A 126 1.03 8.63 -0.15
N ALA A 127 1.37 9.05 -1.39
CA ALA A 127 2.56 9.83 -1.69
C ALA A 127 2.48 11.29 -1.19
N ALA A 128 1.29 11.89 -1.18
CA ALA A 128 1.09 13.27 -0.75
C ALA A 128 0.93 13.41 0.78
N LEU A 129 0.54 12.34 1.48
CA LEU A 129 0.26 12.37 2.91
C LEU A 129 1.50 12.79 3.74
N PRO A 130 2.74 12.33 3.45
CA PRO A 130 3.94 12.79 4.16
C PRO A 130 4.22 14.29 4.07
N LEU A 131 3.62 14.99 3.10
CA LEU A 131 3.71 16.46 3.00
C LEU A 131 2.91 17.17 4.11
N ALA A 132 1.97 16.46 4.71
CA ALA A 132 1.11 16.98 5.78
C ALA A 132 1.47 16.42 7.15
N VAL A 133 1.84 15.15 7.21
CA VAL A 133 2.13 14.44 8.46
C VAL A 133 3.43 13.65 8.29
N PRO A 134 4.46 13.92 9.11
CA PRO A 134 5.72 13.16 9.02
C PRO A 134 5.48 11.65 9.22
N CYS A 135 5.77 10.87 8.21
CA CYS A 135 5.71 9.41 8.23
C CYS A 135 6.60 8.82 7.12
N ASP A 136 6.98 7.57 7.27
CA ASP A 136 7.69 6.84 6.23
C ASP A 136 6.69 6.18 5.25
N ALA A 137 7.11 5.95 4.00
CA ALA A 137 6.29 5.30 2.99
C ALA A 137 5.83 3.88 3.42
N GLY A 138 6.58 3.20 4.29
CA GLY A 138 6.23 1.89 4.83
C GLY A 138 5.24 1.93 6.00
N ASP A 139 4.91 3.09 6.55
CA ASP A 139 3.97 3.21 7.67
C ASP A 139 2.50 3.18 7.21
N LEU A 140 2.27 3.39 5.92
CA LEU A 140 0.95 3.39 5.30
C LEU A 140 0.87 2.34 4.19
N ALA A 141 -0.31 1.77 4.04
CA ALA A 141 -0.68 0.97 2.89
C ALA A 141 -2.09 1.36 2.41
N GLY A 142 -2.36 1.09 1.13
CA GLY A 142 -3.62 1.40 0.51
C GLY A 142 -4.30 0.17 -0.06
N VAL A 143 -5.62 0.26 -0.16
CA VAL A 143 -6.47 -0.67 -0.91
C VAL A 143 -7.53 0.15 -1.62
N SER A 144 -7.69 -0.09 -2.92
CA SER A 144 -8.75 0.55 -3.71
C SER A 144 -9.59 -0.49 -4.43
N THR A 145 -10.89 -0.27 -4.45
CA THR A 145 -11.84 -1.17 -5.11
C THR A 145 -13.03 -0.40 -5.68
N ALA A 146 -13.51 -0.87 -6.83
CA ALA A 146 -14.71 -0.30 -7.46
C ALA A 146 -16.00 -0.60 -6.67
N LEU A 147 -15.99 -1.64 -5.84
CA LEU A 147 -17.11 -2.00 -4.97
C LEU A 147 -16.58 -2.63 -3.68
N HIS A 148 -16.55 -1.84 -2.61
CA HIS A 148 -16.13 -2.34 -1.30
C HIS A 148 -17.28 -3.04 -0.58
N PRO A 149 -17.07 -4.22 0.03
CA PRO A 149 -18.15 -4.98 0.63
C PRO A 149 -18.86 -4.27 1.79
N ASP A 150 -18.16 -3.44 2.56
CA ASP A 150 -18.72 -2.75 3.72
C ASP A 150 -19.43 -1.43 3.34
N THR A 151 -18.98 -0.74 2.30
CA THR A 151 -19.56 0.53 1.86
C THR A 151 -20.53 0.39 0.69
N ASN A 152 -20.45 -0.69 -0.09
CA ASN A 152 -21.14 -0.90 -1.36
C ASN A 152 -20.88 0.22 -2.40
N LEU A 153 -19.76 0.90 -2.30
CA LEU A 153 -19.35 2.04 -3.13
C LEU A 153 -17.91 1.87 -3.62
N PRO A 154 -17.51 2.59 -4.68
CA PRO A 154 -16.10 2.79 -5.00
C PRO A 154 -15.37 3.38 -3.80
N THR A 155 -14.35 2.69 -3.31
CA THR A 155 -13.69 3.03 -2.06
C THR A 155 -12.18 2.98 -2.20
N ILE A 156 -11.52 3.97 -1.63
CA ILE A 156 -10.08 4.01 -1.41
C ILE A 156 -9.87 3.98 0.09
N VAL A 157 -9.08 3.05 0.58
CA VAL A 157 -8.71 2.93 2.01
C VAL A 157 -7.22 3.18 2.15
N LEU A 158 -6.83 4.05 3.05
CA LEU A 158 -5.46 4.17 3.56
C LEU A 158 -5.45 3.72 5.01
N HIS A 159 -4.59 2.79 5.35
CA HIS A 159 -4.46 2.27 6.71
C HIS A 159 -3.00 2.24 7.16
N GLU A 160 -2.80 2.27 8.46
CA GLU A 160 -1.46 2.15 9.02
C GLU A 160 -1.04 0.67 9.06
N THR A 161 0.23 0.40 8.78
CA THR A 161 0.76 -0.97 8.63
C THR A 161 1.06 -1.66 9.97
N ARG A 162 0.99 -0.90 11.06
CA ARG A 162 1.27 -1.39 12.42
C ARG A 162 -0.02 -1.68 13.18
N PRO A 163 -0.07 -2.79 13.97
CA PRO A 163 -1.18 -3.03 14.87
C PRO A 163 -1.42 -1.86 15.82
N GLY A 164 -2.68 -1.42 15.93
CA GLY A 164 -3.08 -0.26 16.74
C GLY A 164 -2.80 1.10 16.11
N GLY A 165 -2.02 1.15 15.02
CA GLY A 165 -1.63 2.40 14.37
C GLY A 165 -0.63 3.25 15.17
N ALA A 166 -0.14 4.32 14.54
CA ALA A 166 0.73 5.35 15.13
C ALA A 166 0.05 6.74 15.18
N GLY A 167 -1.22 6.82 14.73
CA GLY A 167 -1.99 8.05 14.69
C GLY A 167 -1.77 8.90 13.44
N ILE A 168 -1.11 8.36 12.42
CA ILE A 168 -0.78 9.07 11.18
C ILE A 168 -2.06 9.47 10.44
N VAL A 169 -2.96 8.52 10.17
CA VAL A 169 -4.21 8.80 9.45
C VAL A 169 -5.16 9.68 10.27
N ARG A 170 -5.15 9.57 11.60
CA ARG A 170 -5.91 10.46 12.48
C ARG A 170 -5.41 11.90 12.41
N THR A 171 -4.09 12.09 12.35
CA THR A 171 -3.46 13.41 12.20
C THR A 171 -3.67 13.96 10.79
N ALA A 172 -3.66 13.10 9.75
CA ALA A 172 -3.87 13.48 8.37
C ALA A 172 -5.33 13.86 8.05
N PHE A 173 -6.31 13.31 8.77
CA PHE A 173 -7.73 13.47 8.46
C PHE A 173 -8.18 14.94 8.36
N PRO A 174 -7.88 15.85 9.30
CA PRO A 174 -8.23 17.26 9.17
C PRO A 174 -7.52 17.99 8.01
N GLU A 175 -6.41 17.42 7.51
CA GLU A 175 -5.59 17.99 6.45
C GLU A 175 -5.93 17.42 5.05
N LEU A 176 -6.93 16.55 4.94
CA LEU A 176 -7.23 15.80 3.71
C LEU A 176 -7.46 16.69 2.48
N SER A 177 -8.13 17.82 2.62
CA SER A 177 -8.33 18.75 1.51
C SER A 177 -7.00 19.31 0.99
N ARG A 178 -6.04 19.56 1.89
CA ARG A 178 -4.69 20.01 1.53
C ARG A 178 -3.89 18.88 0.89
N ILE A 179 -3.99 17.67 1.42
CA ILE A 179 -3.35 16.47 0.86
C ILE A 179 -3.89 16.18 -0.54
N ALA A 180 -5.20 16.20 -0.74
CA ALA A 180 -5.83 16.00 -2.04
C ALA A 180 -5.43 17.09 -3.07
N THR A 181 -5.29 18.33 -2.63
CA THR A 181 -4.80 19.43 -3.48
C THR A 181 -3.36 19.19 -3.92
N ALA A 182 -2.48 18.77 -2.99
CA ALA A 182 -1.10 18.43 -3.29
C ALA A 182 -1.02 17.21 -4.23
N ALA A 183 -1.80 16.16 -3.98
CA ALA A 183 -1.90 14.98 -4.82
C ALA A 183 -2.30 15.33 -6.27
N ARG A 184 -3.30 16.21 -6.42
CA ARG A 184 -3.72 16.71 -7.73
C ARG A 184 -2.61 17.51 -8.43
N ALA A 185 -1.88 18.36 -7.71
CA ALA A 185 -0.77 19.11 -8.28
C ALA A 185 0.34 18.18 -8.79
N ILE A 186 0.71 17.15 -8.03
CA ILE A 186 1.72 16.16 -8.42
C ILE A 186 1.39 15.55 -9.79
N VAL A 187 0.15 15.15 -10.02
CA VAL A 187 -0.24 14.53 -11.29
C VAL A 187 -0.41 15.55 -12.41
N ALA A 188 -0.94 16.75 -12.11
CA ALA A 188 -1.17 17.78 -13.10
C ALA A 188 0.13 18.38 -13.66
N ASP A 189 1.17 18.47 -12.82
CA ASP A 189 2.47 19.03 -13.18
C ASP A 189 3.43 17.96 -13.76
N CYS A 190 3.04 16.68 -13.73
CA CYS A 190 3.88 15.60 -14.24
C CYS A 190 3.81 15.54 -15.77
N PRO A 191 4.96 15.58 -16.48
CA PRO A 191 4.99 15.56 -17.94
C PRO A 191 4.79 14.16 -18.56
N CYS A 192 4.61 13.12 -17.76
CA CYS A 192 4.42 11.75 -18.24
C CYS A 192 3.01 11.54 -18.81
N GLU A 193 2.88 10.61 -19.77
CA GLU A 193 1.60 10.28 -20.41
C GLU A 193 0.84 9.16 -19.67
N ASP A 194 1.57 8.13 -19.21
CA ASP A 194 0.97 6.90 -18.67
C ASP A 194 1.26 6.67 -17.17
N GLY A 195 1.71 7.71 -16.47
CA GLY A 195 2.14 7.60 -15.09
C GLY A 195 3.62 7.19 -14.95
N CYS A 196 4.26 7.65 -13.90
CA CYS A 196 5.66 7.35 -13.62
C CYS A 196 5.94 7.33 -12.10
N PRO A 197 7.14 6.90 -11.66
CA PRO A 197 7.51 6.89 -10.24
C PRO A 197 7.47 8.26 -9.53
N SER A 198 7.47 9.35 -10.31
CA SER A 198 7.34 10.71 -9.75
C SER A 198 5.89 11.12 -9.48
N CYS A 199 4.90 10.37 -9.97
CA CYS A 199 3.48 10.69 -9.76
C CYS A 199 2.67 9.51 -9.18
N ILE A 200 2.30 8.52 -9.99
CA ILE A 200 1.33 7.48 -9.57
C ILE A 200 1.92 6.09 -9.40
N GLN A 201 3.13 5.82 -9.91
CA GLN A 201 3.72 4.49 -9.75
C GLN A 201 4.40 4.35 -8.39
N SER A 202 4.19 3.23 -7.72
CA SER A 202 4.84 2.92 -6.45
C SER A 202 5.60 1.60 -6.54
N PHE A 203 6.87 1.62 -6.13
CA PHE A 203 7.69 0.39 -6.03
C PHE A 203 7.19 -0.58 -4.96
N SER A 204 6.42 -0.09 -4.00
CA SER A 204 5.81 -0.91 -2.95
C SER A 204 4.45 -1.47 -3.34
N CYS A 205 3.92 -1.11 -4.51
CA CYS A 205 2.64 -1.60 -4.98
C CYS A 205 2.69 -3.11 -5.26
N PRO A 206 1.85 -3.94 -4.62
CA PRO A 206 1.83 -5.39 -4.86
C PRO A 206 1.44 -5.78 -6.28
N SER A 207 0.60 -4.97 -6.94
CA SER A 207 0.19 -5.21 -8.33
C SER A 207 1.24 -4.75 -9.33
N LEU A 208 2.20 -3.91 -8.91
CA LEU A 208 3.27 -3.36 -9.75
C LEU A 208 2.76 -2.57 -10.97
N ASN A 209 1.60 -1.95 -10.82
CA ASN A 209 0.98 -1.06 -11.81
C ASN A 209 1.29 0.39 -11.51
#